data_67fcfe0fef87d85e5f22a4f833ed01d2
#
_entry.id   67fcfe0fef87d85e5f22a4f833ed01d2
#
_cell.length_a   1.000
_cell.length_b   1.000
_cell.length_c   1.000
_cell.angle_alpha   90.00
_cell.angle_beta   90.00
_cell.angle_gamma   90.00
#
_symmetry.space_group_name_H-M   'P 1'
#
loop_
_entity.id
_entity.type
_entity.pdbx_description
1 polymer ?
#
loop_
_entity_poly.entity_id
_entity_poly.type
_entity_poly.pdbx_seq_one_letter_code
_entity_poly.pdbx_strand_id
1 'polypeptide(L)'
;MRNYLFRALALLISGLICAAALSAEIPEREKIRAYILIEPETGTIIDEYNGDVKFGVGYLVKLMSILIIAEDINRGKYTLNDELIASESVRGTKGAVIWLEPGDISTVEELLKAVIIGNANDALTVLIERSAENIDTFIMNMNAKAFDLGIRNTYFTDPYGYSTDNTLATAHDIALICSELFKFDFLKPIFSTWREFIRSGKTELVNENSLSRTFSEHIGFKACHSDKSLFCIAEGAEKSDGRRFVSVVLGADNEDIAAQTAKKLIKGGFKDYTITSTMFPEEMLMPVKVKGGRENAVEICVKESTSIVVPRDCHEVYSKVIFPNDLTAPVRSEQPVGIVAFYNEKRLVFETEIITKTEVKCLDFPYIIKHLLSKLIEK
;
A
#
# COMPACT_ATOMS: atom_id res chain seq x y z
N MET A 1 -0.92 6.37 32.75
CA MET A 1 -0.26 7.53 32.08
C MET A 1 1.07 7.21 31.39
N ARG A 2 1.83 6.19 31.84
CA ARG A 2 3.15 5.85 31.26
C ARG A 2 3.07 5.12 29.88
N ASN A 3 1.95 4.48 29.56
CA ASN A 3 1.73 3.77 28.29
C ASN A 3 1.34 4.68 27.11
N TYR A 4 0.90 5.92 27.37
CA TYR A 4 0.59 6.89 26.31
C TYR A 4 1.82 7.63 25.81
N LEU A 5 2.88 7.73 26.63
CA LEU A 5 4.15 8.33 26.20
C LEU A 5 4.90 7.44 25.19
N PHE A 6 4.78 6.10 25.28
CA PHE A 6 5.41 5.19 24.32
C PHE A 6 4.72 5.21 22.95
N ARG A 7 3.37 5.36 22.91
CA ARG A 7 2.63 5.49 21.66
C ARG A 7 2.85 6.84 20.96
N ALA A 8 3.07 7.90 21.73
CA ALA A 8 3.37 9.23 21.17
C ALA A 8 4.80 9.34 20.63
N LEU A 9 5.75 8.57 21.16
CA LEU A 9 7.15 8.61 20.69
C LEU A 9 7.34 7.79 19.42
N ALA A 10 6.60 6.70 19.20
CA ALA A 10 6.65 5.90 17.99
C ALA A 10 6.07 6.63 16.77
N LEU A 11 5.09 7.53 16.96
CA LEU A 11 4.44 8.30 15.89
C LEU A 11 5.18 9.58 15.49
N LEU A 12 6.19 10.00 16.25
CA LEU A 12 6.94 11.25 15.98
C LEU A 12 8.28 11.05 15.26
N ILE A 13 8.72 9.81 15.04
CA ILE A 13 10.02 9.51 14.39
C ILE A 13 9.89 9.12 12.92
N SER A 14 8.68 8.89 12.42
CA SER A 14 8.44 8.54 11.00
C SER A 14 8.54 9.72 10.01
N GLY A 15 8.87 10.91 10.47
CA GLY A 15 8.70 12.14 9.70
C GLY A 15 9.95 12.89 9.24
N LEU A 16 11.18 12.39 9.44
CA LEU A 16 12.36 13.15 8.99
C LEU A 16 13.45 12.23 8.42
N ILE A 17 13.17 11.67 7.26
CA ILE A 17 14.22 11.04 6.45
C ILE A 17 14.55 12.00 5.29
N CYS A 18 15.34 13.01 5.57
CA CYS A 18 16.01 13.76 4.52
C CYS A 18 17.11 12.86 3.96
N ALA A 19 16.83 12.18 2.87
CA ALA A 19 17.81 11.44 2.11
C ALA A 19 18.78 12.44 1.47
N ALA A 20 20.05 12.42 1.89
CA ALA A 20 21.09 12.73 0.95
C ALA A 20 21.21 11.52 0.01
N ALA A 21 20.15 11.26 -0.73
CA ALA A 21 20.18 10.32 -1.83
C ALA A 21 21.00 10.97 -2.95
N LEU A 22 21.84 10.19 -3.62
CA LEU A 22 22.24 10.51 -4.97
C LEU A 22 20.94 10.67 -5.78
N SER A 23 20.42 11.89 -5.80
CA SER A 23 19.27 12.25 -6.60
C SER A 23 19.66 11.93 -8.04
N ALA A 24 19.04 10.91 -8.61
CA ALA A 24 19.19 10.69 -10.04
C ALA A 24 18.80 12.01 -10.69
N GLU A 25 19.76 12.65 -11.36
CA GLU A 25 19.53 13.94 -12.02
C GLU A 25 18.33 13.78 -12.96
N ILE A 26 17.16 14.22 -12.52
CA ILE A 26 15.93 14.12 -13.33
C ILE A 26 16.04 15.23 -14.39
N PRO A 27 16.24 14.87 -15.67
CA PRO A 27 16.24 15.86 -16.74
C PRO A 27 14.88 16.56 -16.77
N GLU A 28 14.91 17.87 -16.98
CA GLU A 28 13.70 18.67 -17.11
C GLU A 28 12.79 18.69 -15.85
N ARG A 29 13.41 18.64 -14.66
CA ARG A 29 12.68 18.70 -13.37
C ARG A 29 11.78 19.92 -13.26
N GLU A 30 12.14 21.02 -13.91
CA GLU A 30 11.35 22.23 -14.00
C GLU A 30 10.03 22.08 -14.77
N LYS A 31 9.92 21.01 -15.58
CA LYS A 31 8.72 20.67 -16.35
C LYS A 31 7.77 19.71 -15.61
N ILE A 32 8.03 19.45 -14.33
CA ILE A 32 7.26 18.54 -13.49
C ILE A 32 6.89 19.27 -12.21
N ARG A 33 5.66 19.09 -11.70
CA ARG A 33 5.20 19.74 -10.47
C ARG A 33 5.58 18.95 -9.23
N ALA A 34 5.40 17.64 -9.26
CA ALA A 34 5.76 16.75 -8.16
C ALA A 34 6.11 15.35 -8.65
N TYR A 35 6.97 14.65 -7.92
CA TYR A 35 7.15 13.21 -8.10
C TYR A 35 7.53 12.53 -6.78
N ILE A 36 7.34 11.22 -6.74
CA ILE A 36 7.81 10.35 -5.67
C ILE A 36 8.19 8.98 -6.25
N LEU A 37 9.19 8.37 -5.64
CA LEU A 37 9.54 6.96 -5.80
C LEU A 37 9.51 6.29 -4.43
N ILE A 38 8.70 5.27 -4.26
CA ILE A 38 8.63 4.50 -3.01
C ILE A 38 8.82 3.01 -3.25
N GLU A 39 9.26 2.31 -2.21
CA GLU A 39 9.15 0.88 -2.10
C GLU A 39 7.78 0.55 -1.47
N PRO A 40 6.89 -0.20 -2.16
CA PRO A 40 5.48 -0.31 -1.79
C PRO A 40 5.20 -1.16 -0.55
N GLU A 41 6.08 -2.09 -0.16
CA GLU A 41 5.84 -2.99 0.99
C GLU A 41 6.05 -2.28 2.33
N THR A 42 7.12 -1.49 2.42
CA THR A 42 7.46 -0.74 3.64
C THR A 42 7.01 0.72 3.61
N GLY A 43 6.59 1.23 2.44
CA GLY A 43 6.33 2.65 2.22
C GLY A 43 7.59 3.52 2.25
N THR A 44 8.79 2.91 2.13
CA THR A 44 10.05 3.65 2.17
C THR A 44 10.18 4.58 0.97
N ILE A 45 10.27 5.88 1.23
CA ILE A 45 10.51 6.89 0.20
C ILE A 45 11.97 6.81 -0.23
N ILE A 46 12.18 6.59 -1.52
CA ILE A 46 13.51 6.47 -2.14
C ILE A 46 13.97 7.83 -2.69
N ASP A 47 13.08 8.52 -3.39
CA ASP A 47 13.34 9.86 -3.95
C ASP A 47 12.01 10.61 -4.07
N GLU A 48 12.03 11.92 -3.85
CA GLU A 48 10.84 12.76 -3.98
C GLU A 48 11.16 14.21 -4.35
N TYR A 49 10.20 14.84 -4.98
CA TYR A 49 10.17 16.27 -5.22
C TYR A 49 8.75 16.79 -5.05
N ASN A 50 8.56 17.72 -4.12
CA ASN A 50 7.22 18.27 -3.82
C ASN A 50 6.18 17.16 -3.52
N GLY A 51 6.59 16.03 -2.92
CA GLY A 51 5.76 14.84 -2.73
C GLY A 51 4.42 15.11 -2.04
N ASP A 52 4.37 16.09 -1.14
CA ASP A 52 3.18 16.50 -0.37
C ASP A 52 2.43 17.72 -0.94
N VAL A 53 2.86 18.26 -2.09
CA VAL A 53 2.15 19.37 -2.72
C VAL A 53 0.91 18.84 -3.45
N LYS A 54 -0.23 19.52 -3.22
CA LYS A 54 -1.52 19.11 -3.78
C LYS A 54 -1.69 19.58 -5.22
N PHE A 55 -2.08 18.65 -6.09
CA PHE A 55 -2.41 18.90 -7.49
C PHE A 55 -3.71 18.22 -7.88
N GLY A 56 -4.37 18.74 -8.93
CA GLY A 56 -5.45 18.03 -9.60
C GLY A 56 -4.91 16.75 -10.25
N VAL A 57 -5.50 15.60 -9.93
CA VAL A 57 -4.99 14.29 -10.34
C VAL A 57 -5.86 13.59 -11.38
N GLY A 58 -6.95 14.24 -11.82
CA GLY A 58 -7.82 13.70 -12.87
C GLY A 58 -8.22 12.25 -12.63
N TYR A 59 -8.07 11.43 -13.65
CA TYR A 59 -8.47 10.01 -13.61
C TYR A 59 -7.65 9.12 -12.67
N LEU A 60 -6.54 9.60 -12.08
CA LEU A 60 -5.85 8.84 -11.03
C LEU A 60 -6.73 8.62 -9.79
N VAL A 61 -7.80 9.40 -9.61
CA VAL A 61 -8.86 9.14 -8.60
C VAL A 61 -9.39 7.73 -8.68
N LYS A 62 -9.52 7.15 -9.88
CA LYS A 62 -10.01 5.79 -10.08
C LYS A 62 -9.15 4.72 -9.41
N LEU A 63 -7.88 5.01 -9.08
CA LEU A 63 -7.05 4.07 -8.32
C LEU A 63 -7.67 3.77 -6.96
N MET A 64 -8.23 4.78 -6.26
CA MET A 64 -8.97 4.54 -5.02
C MET A 64 -10.27 3.77 -5.27
N SER A 65 -11.00 4.08 -6.33
CA SER A 65 -12.22 3.35 -6.69
C SER A 65 -11.92 1.87 -6.98
N ILE A 66 -10.86 1.59 -7.74
CA ILE A 66 -10.39 0.24 -8.03
C ILE A 66 -9.96 -0.47 -6.73
N LEU A 67 -9.31 0.23 -5.81
CA LEU A 67 -8.88 -0.33 -4.52
C LEU A 67 -10.07 -0.80 -3.68
N ILE A 68 -11.14 0.02 -3.56
CA ILE A 68 -12.37 -0.38 -2.85
C ILE A 68 -12.99 -1.62 -3.48
N ILE A 69 -13.10 -1.66 -4.81
CA ILE A 69 -13.64 -2.80 -5.55
C ILE A 69 -12.78 -4.05 -5.35
N ALA A 70 -11.45 -3.92 -5.42
CA ALA A 70 -10.52 -5.01 -5.20
C ALA A 70 -10.62 -5.59 -3.78
N GLU A 71 -10.79 -4.74 -2.77
CA GLU A 71 -11.03 -5.20 -1.40
C GLU A 71 -12.36 -5.95 -1.24
N ASP A 72 -13.43 -5.48 -1.89
CA ASP A 72 -14.71 -6.16 -1.89
C ASP A 72 -14.61 -7.57 -2.50
N ILE A 73 -13.89 -7.72 -3.62
CA ILE A 73 -13.58 -9.01 -4.24
C ILE A 73 -12.76 -9.88 -3.29
N ASN A 74 -11.71 -9.35 -2.71
CA ASN A 74 -10.83 -10.09 -1.79
C ASN A 74 -11.55 -10.55 -0.52
N ARG A 75 -12.54 -9.77 -0.05
CA ARG A 75 -13.43 -10.16 1.07
C ARG A 75 -14.52 -11.15 0.68
N GLY A 76 -14.60 -11.54 -0.59
CA GLY A 76 -15.60 -12.49 -1.10
C GLY A 76 -17.02 -11.92 -1.25
N LYS A 77 -17.18 -10.58 -1.28
CA LYS A 77 -18.49 -9.96 -1.47
C LYS A 77 -19.06 -10.28 -2.86
N TYR A 78 -18.19 -10.44 -3.83
CA TYR A 78 -18.44 -10.95 -5.18
C TYR A 78 -17.13 -11.40 -5.82
N THR A 79 -17.22 -12.09 -6.97
CA THR A 79 -16.07 -12.67 -7.68
C THR A 79 -15.88 -12.01 -9.05
N LEU A 80 -14.72 -12.22 -9.67
CA LEU A 80 -14.43 -11.74 -11.03
C LEU A 80 -15.42 -12.30 -12.08
N ASN A 81 -15.96 -13.50 -11.84
CA ASN A 81 -16.86 -14.17 -12.76
C ASN A 81 -18.34 -13.81 -12.56
N ASP A 82 -18.68 -13.06 -11.51
CA ASP A 82 -20.08 -12.65 -11.28
C ASP A 82 -20.54 -11.74 -12.43
N GLU A 83 -21.73 -12.01 -12.94
CA GLU A 83 -22.37 -11.19 -13.94
C GLU A 83 -23.17 -10.06 -13.29
N LEU A 84 -22.94 -8.84 -13.75
CA LEU A 84 -23.63 -7.64 -13.31
C LEU A 84 -24.48 -7.08 -14.46
N ILE A 85 -25.64 -6.55 -14.11
CA ILE A 85 -26.58 -5.96 -15.07
C ILE A 85 -26.46 -4.44 -14.96
N ALA A 86 -26.20 -3.78 -16.08
CA ALA A 86 -26.16 -2.32 -16.16
C ALA A 86 -27.55 -1.73 -15.86
N SER A 87 -27.65 -0.82 -14.93
CA SER A 87 -28.86 -0.10 -14.55
C SER A 87 -29.11 1.12 -15.43
N GLU A 88 -30.22 1.82 -15.22
CA GLU A 88 -30.50 3.11 -15.89
C GLU A 88 -29.44 4.20 -15.59
N SER A 89 -28.65 4.06 -14.51
CA SER A 89 -27.62 5.02 -14.13
C SER A 89 -26.46 5.12 -15.12
N VAL A 90 -26.26 4.11 -15.98
CA VAL A 90 -25.22 4.17 -17.03
C VAL A 90 -25.55 5.19 -18.11
N ARG A 91 -26.84 5.52 -18.30
CA ARG A 91 -27.27 6.55 -19.23
C ARG A 91 -26.83 7.93 -18.77
N GLY A 92 -26.18 8.66 -19.65
CA GLY A 92 -25.70 10.00 -19.35
C GLY A 92 -24.41 10.04 -18.57
N THR A 93 -23.75 8.91 -18.32
CA THR A 93 -22.37 8.86 -17.80
C THR A 93 -21.43 9.62 -18.73
N LYS A 94 -20.63 10.54 -18.17
CA LYS A 94 -19.74 11.42 -18.94
C LYS A 94 -18.32 10.85 -19.03
N GLY A 95 -17.52 11.40 -19.95
CA GLY A 95 -16.12 11.04 -20.14
C GLY A 95 -15.94 9.76 -20.94
N ALA A 96 -14.91 8.99 -20.65
CA ALA A 96 -14.66 7.72 -21.32
C ALA A 96 -15.74 6.69 -20.93
N VAL A 97 -16.30 6.00 -21.90
CA VAL A 97 -17.35 5.00 -21.72
C VAL A 97 -17.17 3.87 -22.75
N ILE A 98 -17.69 2.69 -22.45
CA ILE A 98 -17.79 1.54 -23.35
C ILE A 98 -19.21 1.39 -23.95
N TRP A 99 -20.03 2.40 -23.75
CA TRP A 99 -21.41 2.50 -24.26
C TRP A 99 -22.30 1.36 -23.76
N LEU A 100 -22.32 1.16 -22.42
CA LEU A 100 -23.27 0.25 -21.80
C LEU A 100 -24.68 0.80 -21.89
N GLU A 101 -25.62 -0.08 -22.28
CA GLU A 101 -27.04 0.19 -22.23
C GLU A 101 -27.66 -0.49 -21.01
N PRO A 102 -28.74 0.08 -20.42
CA PRO A 102 -29.47 -0.59 -19.36
C PRO A 102 -29.92 -1.99 -19.78
N GLY A 103 -29.63 -2.98 -18.97
CA GLY A 103 -29.89 -4.39 -19.25
C GLY A 103 -28.70 -5.13 -19.86
N ASP A 104 -27.60 -4.44 -20.27
CA ASP A 104 -26.39 -5.11 -20.69
C ASP A 104 -25.81 -5.91 -19.51
N ILE A 105 -25.32 -7.11 -19.82
CA ILE A 105 -24.73 -8.02 -18.84
C ILE A 105 -23.23 -8.08 -19.12
N SER A 106 -22.41 -7.89 -18.08
CA SER A 106 -20.95 -7.99 -18.15
C SER A 106 -20.41 -8.62 -16.88
N THR A 107 -19.32 -9.37 -16.98
CA THR A 107 -18.65 -9.88 -15.79
C THR A 107 -17.90 -8.77 -15.04
N VAL A 108 -17.68 -8.96 -13.74
CA VAL A 108 -16.85 -8.04 -12.92
C VAL A 108 -15.47 -7.88 -13.55
N GLU A 109 -14.88 -8.95 -14.09
CA GLU A 109 -13.59 -8.89 -14.77
C GLU A 109 -13.63 -7.99 -16.02
N GLU A 110 -14.65 -8.14 -16.89
CA GLU A 110 -14.82 -7.27 -18.07
C GLU A 110 -14.99 -5.81 -17.69
N LEU A 111 -15.78 -5.53 -16.65
CA LEU A 111 -15.98 -4.17 -16.15
C LEU A 111 -14.68 -3.59 -15.56
N LEU A 112 -13.90 -4.38 -14.80
CA LEU A 112 -12.58 -3.96 -14.30
C LEU A 112 -11.61 -3.68 -15.45
N LYS A 113 -11.56 -4.53 -16.48
CA LYS A 113 -10.78 -4.26 -17.70
C LYS A 113 -11.18 -2.96 -18.35
N ALA A 114 -12.48 -2.69 -18.48
CA ALA A 114 -12.99 -1.44 -19.03
C ALA A 114 -12.57 -0.22 -18.22
N VAL A 115 -12.61 -0.29 -16.88
CA VAL A 115 -12.18 0.80 -15.99
C VAL A 115 -10.68 1.00 -15.99
N ILE A 116 -9.90 -0.08 -15.91
CA ILE A 116 -8.44 -0.02 -15.77
C ILE A 116 -7.78 0.36 -17.08
N ILE A 117 -8.12 -0.32 -18.16
CA ILE A 117 -7.50 -0.14 -19.48
C ILE A 117 -8.16 1.02 -20.23
N GLY A 118 -9.50 1.02 -20.31
CA GLY A 118 -10.28 1.95 -21.11
C GLY A 118 -10.80 3.20 -20.39
N ASN A 119 -10.49 3.38 -19.10
CA ASN A 119 -10.99 4.49 -18.27
C ASN A 119 -12.53 4.61 -18.19
N ALA A 120 -13.29 3.55 -18.52
CA ALA A 120 -14.73 3.56 -18.72
C ALA A 120 -15.53 3.91 -17.45
N ASN A 121 -16.24 5.02 -17.48
CA ASN A 121 -16.99 5.52 -16.33
C ASN A 121 -18.34 4.80 -16.16
N ASP A 122 -18.98 4.40 -17.26
CA ASP A 122 -20.21 3.58 -17.23
C ASP A 122 -19.94 2.19 -16.61
N ALA A 123 -18.83 1.55 -16.94
CA ALA A 123 -18.39 0.32 -16.30
C ALA A 123 -18.12 0.52 -14.80
N LEU A 124 -17.47 1.65 -14.43
CA LEU A 124 -17.25 1.98 -13.03
C LEU A 124 -18.56 2.20 -12.27
N THR A 125 -19.57 2.82 -12.90
CA THR A 125 -20.90 3.00 -12.32
C THR A 125 -21.53 1.65 -11.92
N VAL A 126 -21.47 0.65 -12.80
CA VAL A 126 -22.01 -0.70 -12.50
C VAL A 126 -21.27 -1.34 -11.33
N LEU A 127 -19.93 -1.19 -11.27
CA LEU A 127 -19.13 -1.72 -10.16
C LEU A 127 -19.42 -0.98 -8.83
N ILE A 128 -19.64 0.33 -8.88
CA ILE A 128 -20.01 1.14 -7.70
C ILE A 128 -21.35 0.66 -7.14
N GLU A 129 -22.37 0.48 -7.98
CA GLU A 129 -23.70 -0.02 -7.57
C GLU A 129 -23.64 -1.41 -6.94
N ARG A 130 -22.68 -2.24 -7.33
CA ARG A 130 -22.43 -3.54 -6.68
C ARG A 130 -21.70 -3.41 -5.35
N SER A 131 -20.84 -2.41 -5.21
CA SER A 131 -19.99 -2.20 -4.03
C SER A 131 -20.68 -1.38 -2.92
N ALA A 132 -21.57 -0.45 -3.27
CA ALA A 132 -22.24 0.43 -2.32
C ALA A 132 -23.72 0.64 -2.69
N GLU A 133 -24.51 1.12 -1.72
CA GLU A 133 -25.93 1.41 -1.91
C GLU A 133 -26.16 2.55 -2.93
N ASN A 134 -25.27 3.53 -2.91
CA ASN A 134 -25.29 4.69 -3.79
C ASN A 134 -23.88 5.31 -3.90
N ILE A 135 -23.74 6.29 -4.79
CA ILE A 135 -22.47 6.96 -5.07
C ILE A 135 -21.92 7.73 -3.83
N ASP A 136 -22.78 8.33 -3.04
CA ASP A 136 -22.37 9.09 -1.84
C ASP A 136 -21.76 8.14 -0.80
N THR A 137 -22.38 6.98 -0.59
CA THR A 137 -21.83 5.92 0.27
C THR A 137 -20.50 5.40 -0.27
N PHE A 138 -20.36 5.25 -1.58
CA PHE A 138 -19.07 4.85 -2.16
C PHE A 138 -17.98 5.89 -1.92
N ILE A 139 -18.27 7.18 -2.09
CA ILE A 139 -17.35 8.29 -1.79
C ILE A 139 -16.98 8.32 -0.29
N MET A 140 -17.94 8.07 0.59
CA MET A 140 -17.65 7.92 2.02
C MET A 140 -16.66 6.78 2.28
N ASN A 141 -16.84 5.62 1.63
CA ASN A 141 -15.93 4.49 1.74
C ASN A 141 -14.53 4.83 1.20
N MET A 142 -14.42 5.57 0.08
CA MET A 142 -13.13 6.05 -0.44
C MET A 142 -12.39 6.90 0.60
N ASN A 143 -13.09 7.84 1.25
CA ASN A 143 -12.50 8.71 2.26
C ASN A 143 -12.18 7.97 3.58
N ALA A 144 -13.00 7.00 3.98
CA ALA A 144 -12.70 6.13 5.11
C ALA A 144 -11.43 5.31 4.85
N LYS A 145 -11.32 4.71 3.65
CA LYS A 145 -10.12 3.97 3.26
C LYS A 145 -8.89 4.87 3.19
N ALA A 146 -9.02 6.09 2.67
CA ALA A 146 -7.94 7.07 2.68
C ALA A 146 -7.46 7.36 4.10
N PHE A 147 -8.39 7.53 5.05
CA PHE A 147 -8.05 7.73 6.47
C PHE A 147 -7.29 6.53 7.05
N ASP A 148 -7.73 5.30 6.78
CA ASP A 148 -7.10 4.06 7.25
C ASP A 148 -5.67 3.90 6.70
N LEU A 149 -5.43 4.31 5.46
CA LEU A 149 -4.11 4.32 4.81
C LEU A 149 -3.19 5.45 5.30
N GLY A 150 -3.64 6.30 6.21
CA GLY A 150 -2.86 7.45 6.66
C GLY A 150 -2.83 8.62 5.68
N ILE A 151 -3.61 8.60 4.62
CA ILE A 151 -3.76 9.70 3.66
C ILE A 151 -4.41 10.89 4.37
N ARG A 152 -3.75 12.03 4.35
CA ARG A 152 -4.19 13.24 5.09
C ARG A 152 -4.37 14.45 4.18
N ASN A 153 -3.81 14.43 3.00
CA ASN A 153 -3.78 15.55 2.09
C ASN A 153 -4.75 15.42 0.92
N THR A 154 -5.41 14.27 0.77
CA THR A 154 -6.37 13.99 -0.29
C THR A 154 -7.76 13.78 0.29
N TYR A 155 -8.77 14.37 -0.35
CA TYR A 155 -10.18 14.16 -0.06
C TYR A 155 -10.91 13.90 -1.37
N PHE A 156 -11.58 12.75 -1.45
CA PHE A 156 -12.31 12.32 -2.65
C PHE A 156 -13.72 12.91 -2.66
N THR A 157 -14.10 13.53 -3.78
CA THR A 157 -15.42 14.13 -3.99
C THR A 157 -16.21 13.44 -5.12
N ASP A 158 -15.52 12.67 -5.95
CA ASP A 158 -16.12 11.84 -6.97
C ASP A 158 -15.23 10.61 -7.25
N PRO A 159 -15.82 9.47 -7.70
CA PRO A 159 -15.04 8.25 -7.96
C PRO A 159 -14.44 8.18 -9.38
N TYR A 160 -14.82 9.10 -10.27
CA TYR A 160 -14.47 9.06 -11.69
C TYR A 160 -13.29 9.95 -12.05
N GLY A 161 -13.04 11.00 -11.25
CA GLY A 161 -12.05 12.03 -11.57
C GLY A 161 -12.55 13.10 -12.53
N TYR A 162 -13.86 13.38 -12.53
CA TYR A 162 -14.44 14.44 -13.34
C TYR A 162 -13.99 15.83 -12.93
N SER A 163 -13.81 16.01 -11.63
CA SER A 163 -13.51 17.33 -11.06
C SER A 163 -12.06 17.40 -10.60
N THR A 164 -11.20 17.85 -11.50
CA THR A 164 -9.80 18.16 -11.17
C THR A 164 -9.64 19.32 -10.19
N ASP A 165 -10.67 20.16 -10.02
CA ASP A 165 -10.64 21.28 -9.07
C ASP A 165 -11.02 20.89 -7.66
N ASN A 166 -11.86 19.86 -7.52
CA ASN A 166 -12.42 19.43 -6.23
C ASN A 166 -11.66 18.26 -5.60
N THR A 167 -10.97 17.46 -6.42
CA THR A 167 -10.11 16.38 -5.90
C THR A 167 -8.67 16.74 -6.16
N LEU A 168 -8.04 17.28 -5.13
CA LEU A 168 -6.59 17.52 -5.10
C LEU A 168 -5.93 16.39 -4.32
N ALA A 169 -4.86 15.83 -4.87
CA ALA A 169 -4.07 14.80 -4.21
C ALA A 169 -2.58 15.15 -4.27
N THR A 170 -1.80 14.45 -3.46
CA THR A 170 -0.34 14.54 -3.46
C THR A 170 0.26 13.32 -4.15
N ALA A 171 1.49 13.42 -4.63
CA ALA A 171 2.19 12.27 -5.18
C ALA A 171 2.36 11.17 -4.12
N HIS A 172 2.59 11.54 -2.87
CA HIS A 172 2.70 10.64 -1.74
C HIS A 172 1.39 9.86 -1.50
N ASP A 173 0.25 10.55 -1.43
CA ASP A 173 -1.04 9.92 -1.19
C ASP A 173 -1.42 8.93 -2.32
N ILE A 174 -1.17 9.28 -3.59
CA ILE A 174 -1.39 8.38 -4.74
C ILE A 174 -0.45 7.16 -4.66
N ALA A 175 0.81 7.35 -4.25
CA ALA A 175 1.75 6.25 -4.11
C ALA A 175 1.32 5.25 -3.02
N LEU A 176 0.73 5.71 -1.90
CA LEU A 176 0.15 4.83 -0.88
C LEU A 176 -1.00 3.98 -1.43
N ILE A 177 -1.89 4.57 -2.24
CA ILE A 177 -2.98 3.83 -2.90
C ILE A 177 -2.40 2.76 -3.84
N CYS A 178 -1.39 3.11 -4.63
CA CYS A 178 -0.73 2.17 -5.54
C CYS A 178 -0.04 1.03 -4.78
N SER A 179 0.55 1.31 -3.61
CA SER A 179 1.16 0.29 -2.75
C SER A 179 0.13 -0.73 -2.26
N GLU A 180 -1.07 -0.28 -1.89
CA GLU A 180 -2.15 -1.19 -1.53
C GLU A 180 -2.63 -2.02 -2.72
N LEU A 181 -2.74 -1.41 -3.91
CA LEU A 181 -3.13 -2.13 -5.13
C LEU A 181 -2.14 -3.23 -5.53
N PHE A 182 -0.85 -3.09 -5.21
CA PHE A 182 0.14 -4.15 -5.43
C PHE A 182 -0.15 -5.46 -4.69
N LYS A 183 -0.94 -5.42 -3.62
CA LYS A 183 -1.31 -6.61 -2.82
C LYS A 183 -2.32 -7.52 -3.52
N PHE A 184 -2.95 -7.06 -4.61
CA PHE A 184 -3.98 -7.79 -5.34
C PHE A 184 -3.42 -8.37 -6.64
N ASP A 185 -2.88 -9.60 -6.58
CA ASP A 185 -2.24 -10.26 -7.72
C ASP A 185 -3.15 -10.39 -8.95
N PHE A 186 -4.47 -10.52 -8.75
CA PHE A 186 -5.43 -10.62 -9.85
C PHE A 186 -5.57 -9.33 -10.68
N LEU A 187 -5.17 -8.17 -10.14
CA LEU A 187 -5.19 -6.90 -10.88
C LEU A 187 -3.94 -6.71 -11.74
N LYS A 188 -2.82 -7.32 -11.42
CA LYS A 188 -1.55 -7.14 -12.14
C LYS A 188 -1.68 -7.40 -13.64
N PRO A 189 -2.26 -8.54 -14.11
CA PRO A 189 -2.42 -8.78 -15.54
C PRO A 189 -3.32 -7.74 -16.21
N ILE A 190 -4.33 -7.20 -15.51
CA ILE A 190 -5.22 -6.19 -16.08
C ILE A 190 -4.49 -4.85 -16.21
N PHE A 191 -3.79 -4.41 -15.17
CA PHE A 191 -3.02 -3.17 -15.21
C PHE A 191 -1.90 -3.20 -16.24
N SER A 192 -1.21 -4.35 -16.41
CA SER A 192 -0.11 -4.48 -17.35
C SER A 192 -0.53 -4.62 -18.81
N THR A 193 -1.84 -4.78 -19.06
CA THR A 193 -2.37 -4.93 -20.41
C THR A 193 -2.36 -3.61 -21.16
N TRP A 194 -1.71 -3.58 -22.31
CA TRP A 194 -1.74 -2.43 -23.21
C TRP A 194 -3.03 -2.33 -24.01
N ARG A 195 -3.49 -3.48 -24.59
CA ARG A 195 -4.64 -3.53 -25.50
C ARG A 195 -5.45 -4.79 -25.21
N GLU A 196 -6.76 -4.66 -25.13
CA GLU A 196 -7.66 -5.77 -24.86
C GLU A 196 -8.97 -5.60 -25.66
N PHE A 197 -9.62 -6.69 -25.96
CA PHE A 197 -10.93 -6.72 -26.57
C PHE A 197 -11.94 -7.35 -25.62
N ILE A 198 -13.00 -6.65 -25.33
CA ILE A 198 -14.10 -7.12 -24.47
C ILE A 198 -15.43 -7.22 -25.24
N ARG A 199 -16.50 -7.69 -24.57
CA ARG A 199 -17.84 -7.82 -25.17
C ARG A 199 -17.82 -8.63 -26.47
N SER A 200 -17.19 -9.80 -26.42
CA SER A 200 -17.03 -10.70 -27.60
C SER A 200 -16.34 -10.01 -28.80
N GLY A 201 -15.35 -9.17 -28.54
CA GLY A 201 -14.54 -8.50 -29.56
C GLY A 201 -15.16 -7.21 -30.11
N LYS A 202 -16.30 -6.75 -29.58
CA LYS A 202 -16.99 -5.54 -30.07
C LYS A 202 -16.38 -4.24 -29.56
N THR A 203 -15.68 -4.27 -28.41
CA THR A 203 -15.10 -3.09 -27.78
C THR A 203 -13.60 -3.29 -27.60
N GLU A 204 -12.83 -2.42 -28.22
CA GLU A 204 -11.39 -2.35 -28.05
C GLU A 204 -11.06 -1.38 -26.91
N LEU A 205 -10.20 -1.84 -25.99
CA LEU A 205 -9.63 -1.04 -24.91
C LEU A 205 -8.15 -0.79 -25.19
N VAL A 206 -7.70 0.44 -24.97
CA VAL A 206 -6.29 0.83 -25.10
C VAL A 206 -5.87 1.58 -23.84
N ASN A 207 -4.77 1.16 -23.24
CA ASN A 207 -4.25 1.76 -22.03
C ASN A 207 -3.55 3.10 -22.34
N GLU A 208 -3.95 4.15 -21.63
CA GLU A 208 -3.32 5.47 -21.74
C GLU A 208 -1.91 5.52 -21.14
N ASN A 209 -1.56 4.55 -20.28
CA ASN A 209 -0.20 4.43 -19.77
C ASN A 209 0.72 3.84 -20.85
N SER A 210 1.47 4.70 -21.55
CA SER A 210 2.37 4.30 -22.64
C SER A 210 3.50 3.37 -22.20
N LEU A 211 3.82 3.29 -20.90
CA LEU A 211 4.81 2.37 -20.35
C LEU A 211 4.37 0.91 -20.46
N SER A 212 3.07 0.63 -20.56
CA SER A 212 2.54 -0.71 -20.81
C SER A 212 3.08 -1.36 -22.10
N ARG A 213 3.57 -0.55 -23.06
CA ARG A 213 4.20 -1.01 -24.33
C ARG A 213 5.72 -0.97 -24.30
N THR A 214 6.31 -0.08 -23.48
CA THR A 214 7.71 0.34 -23.66
C THR A 214 8.59 0.03 -22.45
N PHE A 215 8.01 -0.57 -21.41
CA PHE A 215 8.73 -0.88 -20.17
C PHE A 215 8.47 -2.34 -19.76
N SER A 216 9.49 -3.17 -19.81
CA SER A 216 9.40 -4.62 -19.59
C SER A 216 8.99 -5.02 -18.18
N GLU A 217 9.36 -4.23 -17.18
CA GLU A 217 9.06 -4.44 -15.77
C GLU A 217 7.73 -3.82 -15.34
N HIS A 218 6.98 -3.21 -16.27
CA HIS A 218 5.69 -2.58 -16.04
C HIS A 218 4.66 -3.53 -15.42
N ILE A 219 4.03 -3.09 -14.34
CA ILE A 219 2.87 -3.76 -13.69
C ILE A 219 1.61 -2.89 -13.78
N GLY A 220 1.72 -1.62 -13.84
CA GLY A 220 0.64 -0.63 -13.84
C GLY A 220 1.17 0.66 -13.26
N PHE A 221 0.40 1.67 -13.03
CA PHE A 221 -1.05 1.67 -12.83
C PHE A 221 -1.78 2.50 -13.90
N LYS A 222 -1.95 3.82 -13.69
CA LYS A 222 -2.73 4.68 -14.57
C LYS A 222 -1.96 5.92 -14.99
N ALA A 223 -2.24 6.37 -16.20
CA ALA A 223 -1.88 7.71 -16.66
C ALA A 223 -3.15 8.51 -16.92
N CYS A 224 -3.06 9.82 -16.88
CA CYS A 224 -4.15 10.70 -17.25
C CYS A 224 -3.63 12.06 -17.71
N HIS A 225 -4.48 12.75 -18.45
CA HIS A 225 -4.25 14.11 -18.92
C HIS A 225 -5.53 14.94 -18.83
N SER A 226 -5.39 16.20 -18.41
CA SER A 226 -6.41 17.22 -18.56
C SER A 226 -5.74 18.60 -18.61
N ASP A 227 -6.45 19.60 -19.11
CA ASP A 227 -5.94 21.00 -19.16
C ASP A 227 -5.49 21.52 -17.79
N LYS A 228 -6.07 21.00 -16.70
CA LYS A 228 -5.79 21.45 -15.33
C LYS A 228 -4.79 20.58 -14.60
N SER A 229 -4.86 19.25 -14.75
CA SER A 229 -3.93 18.32 -14.12
C SER A 229 -2.62 18.19 -14.88
N LEU A 230 -2.57 18.71 -16.12
CA LEU A 230 -1.49 18.38 -17.06
C LEU A 230 -1.35 16.86 -17.20
N PHE A 231 -0.16 16.36 -17.46
CA PHE A 231 0.10 14.92 -17.56
C PHE A 231 0.50 14.35 -16.19
N CYS A 232 -0.25 13.35 -15.74
CA CYS A 232 0.01 12.63 -14.50
C CYS A 232 0.13 11.14 -14.78
N ILE A 233 1.06 10.47 -14.10
CA ILE A 233 1.25 9.02 -14.19
C ILE A 233 1.53 8.44 -12.83
N ALA A 234 0.89 7.33 -12.52
CA ALA A 234 1.25 6.42 -11.44
C ALA A 234 1.73 5.12 -12.08
N GLU A 235 2.96 4.77 -11.84
CA GLU A 235 3.64 3.61 -12.44
C GLU A 235 4.13 2.67 -11.37
N GLY A 236 3.82 1.39 -11.51
CA GLY A 236 4.34 0.30 -10.70
C GLY A 236 5.19 -0.64 -11.54
N ALA A 237 6.29 -1.12 -10.99
CA ALA A 237 7.13 -2.08 -11.65
C ALA A 237 7.64 -3.15 -10.68
N GLU A 238 7.82 -4.37 -11.19
CA GLU A 238 8.29 -5.52 -10.42
C GLU A 238 9.35 -6.27 -11.24
N LYS A 239 10.42 -6.69 -10.57
CA LYS A 239 11.43 -7.58 -11.14
C LYS A 239 11.26 -9.02 -10.65
N SER A 240 11.81 -9.96 -11.40
CA SER A 240 11.81 -11.38 -11.06
C SER A 240 12.48 -11.73 -9.73
N ASP A 241 13.30 -10.83 -9.20
CA ASP A 241 13.95 -10.96 -7.88
C ASP A 241 13.08 -10.44 -6.72
N GLY A 242 11.82 -10.05 -7.00
CA GLY A 242 10.83 -9.61 -6.03
C GLY A 242 10.91 -8.11 -5.69
N ARG A 243 11.88 -7.36 -6.23
CA ARG A 243 11.94 -5.91 -6.00
C ARG A 243 10.81 -5.20 -6.72
N ARG A 244 10.14 -4.31 -5.98
CA ARG A 244 9.00 -3.52 -6.44
C ARG A 244 9.24 -2.05 -6.18
N PHE A 245 8.78 -1.21 -7.09
CA PHE A 245 8.77 0.23 -6.90
C PHE A 245 7.50 0.84 -7.47
N VAL A 246 7.04 1.90 -6.81
CA VAL A 246 5.98 2.77 -7.30
C VAL A 246 6.55 4.15 -7.54
N SER A 247 6.35 4.68 -8.72
CA SER A 247 6.65 6.07 -9.05
C SER A 247 5.37 6.81 -9.41
N VAL A 248 5.15 7.97 -8.81
CA VAL A 248 4.06 8.88 -9.17
C VAL A 248 4.67 10.19 -9.65
N VAL A 249 4.25 10.64 -10.82
CA VAL A 249 4.64 11.94 -11.40
C VAL A 249 3.38 12.74 -11.66
N LEU A 250 3.32 13.96 -11.11
CA LEU A 250 2.17 14.84 -11.23
C LEU A 250 2.56 16.13 -11.96
N GLY A 251 1.67 16.57 -12.84
CA GLY A 251 1.76 17.88 -13.49
C GLY A 251 2.98 18.01 -14.42
N ALA A 252 3.27 17.00 -15.24
CA ALA A 252 4.27 17.12 -16.29
C ALA A 252 3.71 17.87 -17.50
N ASP A 253 4.58 18.61 -18.21
CA ASP A 253 4.20 19.43 -19.35
C ASP A 253 3.71 18.60 -20.55
N ASN A 254 4.15 17.33 -20.68
CA ASN A 254 3.70 16.42 -21.70
C ASN A 254 3.81 14.94 -21.24
N GLU A 255 3.20 14.03 -22.01
CA GLU A 255 3.18 12.60 -21.74
C GLU A 255 4.58 11.98 -21.68
N ASP A 256 5.44 12.32 -22.61
CA ASP A 256 6.80 11.76 -22.68
C ASP A 256 7.62 12.10 -21.44
N ILE A 257 7.52 13.35 -20.95
CA ILE A 257 8.19 13.79 -19.72
C ILE A 257 7.67 12.99 -18.54
N ALA A 258 6.34 12.84 -18.40
CA ALA A 258 5.74 12.06 -17.32
C ALA A 258 6.24 10.61 -17.34
N ALA A 259 6.11 9.94 -18.49
CA ALA A 259 6.48 8.54 -18.66
C ALA A 259 7.99 8.30 -18.49
N GLN A 260 8.85 9.13 -19.10
CA GLN A 260 10.30 8.98 -18.98
C GLN A 260 10.79 9.24 -17.57
N THR A 261 10.20 10.21 -16.86
CA THR A 261 10.53 10.47 -15.46
C THR A 261 10.15 9.29 -14.58
N ALA A 262 8.93 8.78 -14.67
CA ALA A 262 8.48 7.63 -13.90
C ALA A 262 9.38 6.41 -14.15
N LYS A 263 9.67 6.10 -15.42
CA LYS A 263 10.57 5.02 -15.83
C LYS A 263 11.99 5.20 -15.31
N LYS A 264 12.52 6.42 -15.34
CA LYS A 264 13.88 6.73 -14.87
C LYS A 264 13.99 6.56 -13.35
N LEU A 265 13.01 7.04 -12.59
CA LEU A 265 12.94 6.86 -11.15
C LEU A 265 12.95 5.37 -10.78
N ILE A 266 12.09 4.57 -11.39
CA ILE A 266 12.02 3.13 -11.15
C ILE A 266 13.32 2.41 -11.54
N LYS A 267 13.90 2.73 -12.69
CA LYS A 267 15.20 2.18 -13.11
C LYS A 267 16.32 2.54 -12.15
N GLY A 268 16.32 3.76 -11.61
CA GLY A 268 17.22 4.20 -10.54
C GLY A 268 17.04 3.34 -9.29
N GLY A 269 15.80 3.15 -8.83
CA GLY A 269 15.49 2.27 -7.72
C GLY A 269 16.02 0.85 -7.93
N PHE A 270 15.76 0.25 -9.09
CA PHE A 270 16.29 -1.09 -9.41
C PHE A 270 17.81 -1.16 -9.53
N LYS A 271 18.45 -0.10 -9.97
CA LYS A 271 19.91 -0.03 -10.11
C LYS A 271 20.61 0.13 -8.76
N ASP A 272 20.13 1.08 -7.95
CA ASP A 272 20.85 1.59 -6.81
C ASP A 272 20.42 0.94 -5.49
N TYR A 273 19.35 0.14 -5.50
CA TYR A 273 18.81 -0.53 -4.31
C TYR A 273 18.74 -2.05 -4.49
N THR A 274 18.77 -2.75 -3.36
CA THR A 274 18.64 -4.22 -3.28
C THR A 274 17.69 -4.59 -2.16
N ILE A 275 17.21 -5.85 -2.18
CA ILE A 275 16.39 -6.39 -1.11
C ILE A 275 17.28 -7.11 -0.10
N THR A 276 17.01 -6.87 1.16
CA THR A 276 17.62 -7.61 2.28
C THR A 276 16.52 -8.11 3.21
N SER A 277 16.68 -9.33 3.73
CA SER A 277 15.74 -9.88 4.71
C SER A 277 15.96 -9.25 6.08
N THR A 278 14.87 -8.89 6.76
CA THR A 278 14.88 -8.50 8.17
C THR A 278 14.66 -9.68 9.10
N MET A 279 14.91 -10.91 8.65
CA MET A 279 14.77 -12.08 9.48
C MET A 279 15.77 -12.02 10.63
N PHE A 280 15.25 -11.81 11.85
CA PHE A 280 16.05 -11.87 13.06
C PHE A 280 16.06 -13.31 13.58
N PRO A 281 17.22 -13.90 13.88
CA PRO A 281 17.28 -15.26 14.42
C PRO A 281 16.58 -15.31 15.78
N GLU A 282 15.43 -15.97 15.85
CA GLU A 282 14.65 -16.11 17.10
C GLU A 282 15.45 -16.73 18.24
N GLU A 283 16.42 -17.57 17.91
CA GLU A 283 17.33 -18.22 18.85
C GLU A 283 18.16 -17.20 19.65
N MET A 284 18.31 -15.96 19.18
CA MET A 284 18.97 -14.87 19.88
C MET A 284 18.04 -14.16 20.88
N LEU A 285 16.74 -14.41 20.83
CA LEU A 285 15.75 -13.87 21.76
C LEU A 285 15.63 -14.78 22.98
N MET A 286 16.26 -14.36 24.08
CA MET A 286 16.14 -15.11 25.35
C MET A 286 14.74 -14.88 25.97
N PRO A 287 14.14 -15.91 26.61
CA PRO A 287 12.89 -15.74 27.32
C PRO A 287 12.99 -14.64 28.38
N VAL A 288 11.95 -13.80 28.48
CA VAL A 288 11.91 -12.69 29.43
C VAL A 288 11.34 -13.19 30.77
N LYS A 289 12.01 -12.85 31.88
CA LYS A 289 11.54 -13.21 33.24
C LYS A 289 10.20 -12.56 33.53
N VAL A 290 9.29 -13.32 34.19
CA VAL A 290 7.99 -12.84 34.62
C VAL A 290 7.88 -12.88 36.13
N LYS A 291 7.75 -11.71 36.73
CA LYS A 291 7.54 -11.56 38.19
C LYS A 291 6.07 -11.80 38.56
N GLY A 292 5.82 -12.61 39.58
CA GLY A 292 4.47 -12.90 40.06
C GLY A 292 3.60 -13.74 39.11
N GLY A 293 4.23 -14.41 38.14
CA GLY A 293 3.58 -15.30 37.19
C GLY A 293 3.58 -16.76 37.64
N ARG A 294 2.67 -17.57 37.08
CA ARG A 294 2.66 -19.03 37.25
C ARG A 294 3.87 -19.68 36.59
N GLU A 295 4.35 -19.09 35.51
CA GLU A 295 5.60 -19.38 34.83
C GLU A 295 6.63 -18.28 35.17
N ASN A 296 7.91 -18.69 35.30
CA ASN A 296 9.00 -17.79 35.66
C ASN A 296 9.52 -16.96 34.49
N ALA A 297 9.17 -17.33 33.27
CA ALA A 297 9.59 -16.66 32.05
C ALA A 297 8.56 -16.89 30.92
N VAL A 298 8.56 -16.01 29.95
CA VAL A 298 7.75 -16.11 28.73
C VAL A 298 8.65 -16.06 27.50
N GLU A 299 8.40 -16.92 26.55
CA GLU A 299 9.05 -16.88 25.25
C GLU A 299 8.55 -15.66 24.44
N ILE A 300 9.47 -15.05 23.72
CA ILE A 300 9.21 -13.92 22.85
C ILE A 300 9.60 -14.25 21.42
N CYS A 301 8.97 -13.58 20.46
CA CYS A 301 9.33 -13.66 19.04
C CYS A 301 9.21 -12.30 18.38
N VAL A 302 9.79 -12.19 17.21
CA VAL A 302 9.58 -11.04 16.32
C VAL A 302 8.19 -11.18 15.71
N LYS A 303 7.39 -10.12 15.74
CA LYS A 303 6.02 -10.11 15.24
C LYS A 303 5.96 -10.31 13.73
N GLU A 304 6.82 -9.61 13.01
CA GLU A 304 6.88 -9.64 11.56
C GLU A 304 8.34 -9.63 11.10
N SER A 305 8.62 -10.44 10.09
CA SER A 305 9.84 -10.34 9.29
C SER A 305 9.43 -9.95 7.88
N THR A 306 10.13 -9.02 7.28
CA THR A 306 9.89 -8.61 5.91
C THR A 306 11.19 -8.48 5.14
N SER A 307 11.07 -8.33 3.83
CA SER A 307 12.18 -7.87 3.00
C SER A 307 12.18 -6.36 2.98
N ILE A 308 13.31 -5.74 3.16
CA ILE A 308 13.49 -4.29 3.07
C ILE A 308 14.38 -3.94 1.89
N VAL A 309 14.16 -2.76 1.35
CA VAL A 309 14.99 -2.20 0.28
C VAL A 309 16.08 -1.33 0.90
N VAL A 310 17.33 -1.63 0.58
CA VAL A 310 18.51 -0.89 1.04
C VAL A 310 19.38 -0.50 -0.15
N PRO A 311 20.18 0.58 -0.04
CA PRO A 311 21.17 0.92 -1.06
C PRO A 311 22.14 -0.25 -1.32
N ARG A 312 22.54 -0.47 -2.59
CA ARG A 312 23.46 -1.56 -2.96
C ARG A 312 24.87 -1.39 -2.43
N ASP A 313 25.29 -0.16 -2.19
CA ASP A 313 26.54 0.20 -1.55
C ASP A 313 26.51 0.10 -0.03
N CYS A 314 25.37 -0.35 0.50
CA CYS A 314 25.21 -0.65 1.90
C CYS A 314 26.12 -1.84 2.30
N HIS A 315 27.13 -1.58 3.09
CA HIS A 315 28.08 -2.60 3.50
C HIS A 315 27.61 -3.42 4.69
N GLU A 316 26.76 -2.86 5.56
CA GLU A 316 26.27 -3.57 6.74
C GLU A 316 24.86 -3.11 7.16
N VAL A 317 23.91 -4.03 7.15
CA VAL A 317 22.67 -3.90 7.91
C VAL A 317 22.88 -4.59 9.25
N TYR A 318 22.74 -3.85 10.34
CA TYR A 318 22.79 -4.41 11.68
C TYR A 318 21.48 -4.19 12.42
N SER A 319 21.16 -5.07 13.36
CA SER A 319 19.97 -4.97 14.19
C SER A 319 20.33 -4.53 15.61
N LYS A 320 19.42 -3.76 16.23
CA LYS A 320 19.40 -3.47 17.65
C LYS A 320 18.11 -4.00 18.25
N VAL A 321 18.27 -4.74 19.34
CA VAL A 321 17.13 -5.31 20.06
C VAL A 321 16.96 -4.55 21.37
N ILE A 322 15.73 -4.11 21.63
CA ILE A 322 15.37 -3.37 22.83
C ILE A 322 14.15 -4.03 23.46
N PHE A 323 14.33 -4.68 24.60
CA PHE A 323 13.22 -5.24 25.38
C PHE A 323 13.56 -5.19 26.89
N PRO A 324 12.56 -5.24 27.78
CA PRO A 324 12.78 -5.15 29.23
C PRO A 324 13.44 -6.42 29.78
N ASN A 325 14.19 -6.28 30.86
CA ASN A 325 14.82 -7.41 31.57
C ASN A 325 13.79 -8.31 32.26
N ASP A 326 12.65 -7.78 32.64
CA ASP A 326 11.56 -8.50 33.30
C ASP A 326 10.20 -7.90 32.98
N LEU A 327 9.16 -8.75 33.06
CA LEU A 327 7.75 -8.40 32.95
C LEU A 327 7.05 -8.71 34.27
N THR A 328 5.87 -8.15 34.49
CA THR A 328 5.01 -8.45 35.64
C THR A 328 3.73 -9.12 35.16
N ALA A 329 3.37 -10.24 35.77
CA ALA A 329 2.12 -10.93 35.46
C ALA A 329 0.88 -10.07 35.83
N PRO A 330 -0.24 -10.20 35.12
CA PRO A 330 -0.46 -11.11 34.00
C PRO A 330 0.19 -10.59 32.70
N VAL A 331 0.76 -11.50 31.90
CA VAL A 331 1.26 -11.25 30.56
C VAL A 331 0.29 -11.89 29.57
N ARG A 332 -0.11 -11.17 28.53
CA ARG A 332 -1.01 -11.69 27.49
C ARG A 332 -0.19 -12.31 26.36
N SER A 333 -0.79 -13.25 25.62
CA SER A 333 -0.25 -13.67 24.31
C SER A 333 -0.25 -12.48 23.35
N GLU A 334 0.73 -12.44 22.44
CA GLU A 334 0.92 -11.37 21.45
C GLU A 334 1.05 -9.96 22.05
N GLN A 335 1.43 -9.87 23.33
CA GLN A 335 1.66 -8.58 23.97
C GLN A 335 2.98 -7.98 23.48
N PRO A 336 2.98 -6.73 22.95
CA PRO A 336 4.21 -6.04 22.62
C PRO A 336 5.07 -5.80 23.86
N VAL A 337 6.33 -6.24 23.80
CA VAL A 337 7.27 -6.13 24.93
C VAL A 337 8.60 -5.48 24.55
N GLY A 338 8.85 -5.30 23.25
CA GLY A 338 10.06 -4.66 22.78
C GLY A 338 10.04 -4.43 21.28
N ILE A 339 11.18 -4.05 20.74
CA ILE A 339 11.39 -3.80 19.31
C ILE A 339 12.72 -4.38 18.83
N VAL A 340 12.74 -4.80 17.57
CA VAL A 340 13.95 -5.03 16.78
C VAL A 340 14.01 -3.94 15.73
N ALA A 341 15.05 -3.13 15.78
CA ALA A 341 15.29 -2.05 14.83
C ALA A 341 16.50 -2.39 13.95
N PHE A 342 16.33 -2.32 12.64
CA PHE A 342 17.36 -2.59 11.64
C PHE A 342 17.91 -1.26 11.11
N TYR A 343 19.22 -1.17 11.09
CA TYR A 343 19.93 0.03 10.68
C TYR A 343 20.85 -0.27 9.50
N ASN A 344 20.88 0.65 8.54
CA ASN A 344 21.94 0.77 7.58
C ASN A 344 22.84 1.91 8.03
N GLU A 345 24.09 1.61 8.38
CA GLU A 345 25.02 2.54 9.02
C GLU A 345 24.40 3.14 10.31
N LYS A 346 23.92 4.38 10.27
CA LYS A 346 23.25 5.06 11.39
C LYS A 346 21.76 5.33 11.13
N ARG A 347 21.27 4.95 9.94
CA ARG A 347 19.89 5.22 9.53
C ARG A 347 19.01 4.02 9.86
N LEU A 348 17.88 4.26 10.53
CA LEU A 348 16.85 3.26 10.73
C LEU A 348 16.20 2.97 9.37
N VAL A 349 16.13 1.69 8.98
CA VAL A 349 15.54 1.23 7.72
C VAL A 349 14.26 0.42 7.94
N PHE A 350 14.17 -0.28 9.07
CA PHE A 350 12.98 -1.04 9.43
C PHE A 350 12.91 -1.24 10.95
N GLU A 351 11.70 -1.31 11.49
CA GLU A 351 11.45 -1.61 12.90
C GLU A 351 10.25 -2.55 13.00
N THR A 352 10.36 -3.55 13.87
CA THR A 352 9.27 -4.49 14.15
C THR A 352 9.14 -4.74 15.65
N GLU A 353 7.94 -5.09 16.10
CA GLU A 353 7.67 -5.39 17.50
C GLU A 353 8.18 -6.78 17.89
N ILE A 354 8.66 -6.89 19.13
CA ILE A 354 8.85 -8.16 19.81
C ILE A 354 7.59 -8.42 20.64
N ILE A 355 6.98 -9.57 20.45
CA ILE A 355 5.75 -9.97 21.13
C ILE A 355 5.96 -11.24 21.95
N THR A 356 5.11 -11.46 22.95
CA THR A 356 5.08 -12.69 23.75
C THR A 356 4.39 -13.80 22.98
N LYS A 357 4.95 -15.02 22.98
CA LYS A 357 4.34 -16.20 22.33
C LYS A 357 3.12 -16.74 23.09
N THR A 358 3.16 -16.66 24.42
CA THR A 358 2.15 -17.26 25.29
C THR A 358 1.69 -16.30 26.38
N GLU A 359 0.53 -16.58 26.98
CA GLU A 359 0.08 -15.88 28.18
C GLU A 359 0.75 -16.43 29.45
N VAL A 360 1.01 -15.57 30.44
CA VAL A 360 1.42 -15.96 31.80
C VAL A 360 0.47 -15.36 32.81
N LYS A 361 -0.28 -16.22 33.51
CA LYS A 361 -1.26 -15.82 34.54
C LYS A 361 -0.56 -15.45 35.83
N CYS A 362 -1.20 -14.57 36.62
CA CYS A 362 -0.72 -14.29 37.98
C CYS A 362 -0.67 -15.55 38.82
N LEU A 363 0.32 -15.61 39.72
CA LEU A 363 0.30 -16.52 40.84
C LEU A 363 -0.89 -16.16 41.75
N ASP A 364 -1.81 -17.11 41.96
CA ASP A 364 -2.91 -17.00 42.90
C ASP A 364 -2.82 -18.09 43.96
N PHE A 365 -3.50 -17.85 45.09
CA PHE A 365 -3.48 -18.75 46.23
C PHE A 365 -3.95 -20.20 45.89
N PRO A 366 -5.03 -20.40 45.12
CA PRO A 366 -5.45 -21.74 44.72
C PRO A 366 -4.38 -22.49 43.90
N TYR A 367 -3.69 -21.79 42.99
CA TYR A 367 -2.63 -22.39 42.21
C TYR A 367 -1.44 -22.80 43.08
N ILE A 368 -1.01 -21.94 44.02
CA ILE A 368 0.11 -22.21 44.93
C ILE A 368 -0.17 -23.48 45.75
N ILE A 369 -1.38 -23.58 46.35
CA ILE A 369 -1.77 -24.75 47.14
C ILE A 369 -1.76 -26.02 46.27
N LYS A 370 -2.38 -25.96 45.07
CA LYS A 370 -2.43 -27.10 44.15
C LYS A 370 -1.02 -27.55 43.75
N HIS A 371 -0.12 -26.62 43.47
CA HIS A 371 1.26 -26.91 43.07
C HIS A 371 2.07 -27.51 44.23
N LEU A 372 1.87 -27.05 45.47
CA LEU A 372 2.52 -27.61 46.66
C LEU A 372 2.01 -29.03 46.97
N LEU A 373 0.71 -29.28 46.84
CA LEU A 373 0.14 -30.59 47.01
C LEU A 373 0.61 -31.62 46.01
N SER A 374 0.71 -31.21 44.69
CA SER A 374 1.23 -32.08 43.65
C SER A 374 2.67 -32.53 43.94
N LYS A 375 3.54 -31.61 44.36
CA LYS A 375 4.93 -31.91 44.74
C LYS A 375 5.09 -32.81 45.96
N LEU A 376 4.07 -32.80 46.86
CA LEU A 376 4.03 -33.71 48.01
C LEU A 376 3.60 -35.15 47.64
N ILE A 377 2.82 -35.30 46.58
CA ILE A 377 2.31 -36.61 46.10
C ILE A 377 3.32 -37.31 45.18
N GLU A 378 4.19 -36.55 44.48
CA GLU A 378 5.23 -37.06 43.58
C GLU A 378 6.52 -37.53 44.32
N LYS A 379 6.56 -37.39 45.66
CA LYS A 379 7.57 -37.97 46.53
C LYS A 379 7.06 -39.22 47.24
#